data_145221e3f2f305179c2e038fe5b492a0
#
_entry.id   145221e3f2f305179c2e038fe5b492a0
#
_cell.length_a   1.000
_cell.length_b   1.000
_cell.length_c   1.000
_cell.angle_alpha   90.00
_cell.angle_beta   90.00
_cell.angle_gamma   90.00
#
_symmetry.space_group_name_H-M   'P 1'
#
loop_
_entity.id
_entity.type
_entity.pdbx_description
1 polymer ?
#
loop_
_entity_poly.entity_id
_entity_poly.type
_entity_poly.pdbx_seq_one_letter_code
_entity_poly.pdbx_strand_id
1 'polypeptide(L)'
;MLLGMMTLGAMAQGGKFTVRGTFEGRKDSVTLEVVDLTNWETIVKQTYAITGEMHELTCDLKDAALLYVTDVNELTTVFPAIPGEMLQFYQNEHKVTHLGGSQFYVDYDEAQHYVGPLLLGINECNRRFSGKYGPLYQDELNLYSDLFFILNDRLNDYVHNYVKSYPDRDAAAALIFLFAFDTKEIEKASAMLTERARNSVAANLYKAVNRETVVRNVESPTD
;
A
#
# COMPACT_ATOMS: atom_id res chain seq x y z
N MET A 1 16.01 -42.36 -20.88
CA MET A 1 15.15 -41.23 -21.38
C MET A 1 14.89 -40.35 -20.17
N LEU A 2 15.75 -39.34 -19.98
CA LEU A 2 15.63 -38.39 -18.85
C LEU A 2 14.68 -37.23 -19.31
N LEU A 3 13.50 -37.18 -18.74
CA LEU A 3 12.66 -35.96 -18.85
C LEU A 3 13.25 -34.87 -17.94
N GLY A 4 13.90 -33.89 -18.54
CA GLY A 4 14.27 -32.68 -17.85
C GLY A 4 13.02 -31.87 -17.50
N MET A 5 12.67 -31.80 -16.22
CA MET A 5 11.74 -30.80 -15.69
C MET A 5 12.39 -29.44 -15.80
N MET A 6 12.02 -28.68 -16.84
CA MET A 6 12.26 -27.24 -16.87
C MET A 6 11.35 -26.62 -15.81
N THR A 7 11.90 -26.24 -14.68
CA THR A 7 11.28 -25.29 -13.77
C THR A 7 11.27 -23.94 -14.48
N LEU A 8 10.16 -23.60 -15.12
CA LEU A 8 9.87 -22.23 -15.54
C LEU A 8 9.79 -21.41 -14.26
N GLY A 9 10.91 -20.76 -13.88
CA GLY A 9 10.88 -19.66 -12.96
C GLY A 9 9.93 -18.62 -13.53
N ALA A 10 8.83 -18.33 -12.83
CA ALA A 10 7.98 -17.23 -13.16
C ALA A 10 8.82 -15.95 -12.99
N MET A 11 9.45 -15.51 -14.07
CA MET A 11 9.99 -14.16 -14.16
C MET A 11 8.79 -13.24 -13.99
N ALA A 12 8.83 -12.31 -13.05
CA ALA A 12 7.86 -11.26 -12.93
C ALA A 12 7.76 -10.58 -14.29
N GLN A 13 6.68 -10.87 -15.05
CA GLN A 13 6.46 -10.22 -16.32
C GLN A 13 5.98 -8.82 -16.00
N GLY A 14 6.80 -7.83 -16.30
CA GLY A 14 6.38 -6.44 -16.32
C GLY A 14 5.12 -6.27 -17.17
N GLY A 15 4.30 -5.29 -16.82
CA GLY A 15 3.03 -5.08 -17.52
C GLY A 15 2.52 -3.66 -17.34
N LYS A 16 1.51 -3.33 -18.14
CA LYS A 16 0.85 -2.03 -18.08
C LYS A 16 -0.05 -1.97 -16.84
N PHE A 17 0.19 -1.02 -15.97
CA PHE A 17 -0.72 -0.66 -14.89
C PHE A 17 -1.58 0.53 -15.32
N THR A 18 -2.88 0.46 -15.06
CA THR A 18 -3.81 1.54 -15.32
C THR A 18 -4.59 1.87 -14.07
N VAL A 19 -4.66 3.15 -13.71
CA VAL A 19 -5.57 3.64 -12.69
C VAL A 19 -6.60 4.57 -13.29
N ARG A 20 -7.88 4.37 -12.94
CA ARG A 20 -9.02 5.21 -13.28
C ARG A 20 -9.67 5.70 -12.02
N GLY A 21 -9.75 7.01 -11.84
CA GLY A 21 -10.30 7.62 -10.64
C GLY A 21 -11.39 8.64 -10.93
N THR A 22 -12.47 8.57 -10.16
CA THR A 22 -13.51 9.59 -10.12
C THR A 22 -13.57 10.18 -8.72
N PHE A 23 -13.57 11.51 -8.64
CA PHE A 23 -13.58 12.25 -7.38
C PHE A 23 -14.80 13.16 -7.37
N GLU A 24 -15.71 12.98 -6.40
CA GLU A 24 -16.90 13.80 -6.26
C GLU A 24 -16.74 14.93 -5.24
N GLY A 25 -17.51 15.96 -5.40
CA GLY A 25 -17.71 17.03 -4.41
C GLY A 25 -16.55 18.00 -4.23
N ARG A 26 -15.48 17.93 -5.04
CA ARG A 26 -14.29 18.76 -4.89
C ARG A 26 -14.11 19.72 -6.07
N LYS A 27 -13.69 20.96 -5.75
CA LYS A 27 -13.24 21.96 -6.74
C LYS A 27 -11.70 22.01 -6.86
N ASP A 28 -11.02 21.10 -6.21
CA ASP A 28 -9.59 21.09 -6.01
C ASP A 28 -8.90 20.20 -7.07
N SER A 29 -7.66 19.87 -6.83
CA SER A 29 -6.88 18.94 -7.64
C SER A 29 -6.47 17.69 -6.85
N VAL A 30 -6.18 16.61 -7.57
CA VAL A 30 -5.60 15.38 -7.03
C VAL A 30 -4.34 15.05 -7.81
N THR A 31 -3.31 14.61 -7.10
CA THR A 31 -2.07 14.11 -7.71
C THR A 31 -2.03 12.59 -7.59
N LEU A 32 -1.86 11.93 -8.73
CA LEU A 32 -1.56 10.51 -8.83
C LEU A 32 -0.07 10.36 -9.09
N GLU A 33 0.62 9.58 -8.26
CA GLU A 33 2.04 9.34 -8.38
C GLU A 33 2.35 7.86 -8.16
N VAL A 34 3.01 7.22 -9.11
CA VAL A 34 3.47 5.83 -9.01
C VAL A 34 4.96 5.83 -8.69
N VAL A 35 5.33 5.13 -7.63
CA VAL A 35 6.70 5.10 -7.09
C VAL A 35 7.22 3.67 -7.07
N ASP A 36 8.41 3.46 -7.62
CA ASP A 36 9.14 2.20 -7.56
C ASP A 36 9.69 1.98 -6.14
N LEU A 37 9.39 0.83 -5.55
CA LEU A 37 9.84 0.49 -4.19
C LEU A 37 11.31 0.06 -4.11
N THR A 38 11.96 -0.20 -5.24
CA THR A 38 13.36 -0.65 -5.23
C THR A 38 14.36 0.49 -5.09
N ASN A 39 13.98 1.70 -5.52
CA ASN A 39 14.83 2.88 -5.50
C ASN A 39 14.11 4.16 -5.05
N TRP A 40 12.80 4.06 -4.73
CA TRP A 40 11.93 5.18 -4.35
C TRP A 40 11.82 6.28 -5.41
N GLU A 41 12.07 5.94 -6.68
CA GLU A 41 11.93 6.89 -7.77
C GLU A 41 10.49 6.95 -8.28
N THR A 42 10.07 8.15 -8.65
CA THR A 42 8.79 8.38 -9.31
C THR A 42 8.83 7.82 -10.73
N ILE A 43 7.99 6.83 -11.02
CA ILE A 43 7.81 6.28 -12.37
C ILE A 43 6.97 7.25 -13.22
N VAL A 44 5.86 7.71 -12.65
CA VAL A 44 4.95 8.67 -13.29
C VAL A 44 4.25 9.50 -12.22
N LYS A 45 4.03 10.80 -12.52
CA LYS A 45 3.29 11.72 -11.66
C LYS A 45 2.43 12.63 -12.51
N GLN A 46 1.17 12.76 -12.16
CA GLN A 46 0.25 13.65 -12.85
C GLN A 46 -0.76 14.26 -11.87
N THR A 47 -1.02 15.56 -12.04
CA THR A 47 -2.02 16.29 -11.26
C THR A 47 -3.22 16.58 -12.14
N TYR A 48 -4.41 16.31 -11.64
CA TYR A 48 -5.68 16.51 -12.31
C TYR A 48 -6.52 17.52 -11.54
N ALA A 49 -7.17 18.44 -12.26
CA ALA A 49 -8.25 19.23 -11.68
C ALA A 49 -9.48 18.35 -11.48
N ILE A 50 -10.12 18.44 -10.32
CA ILE A 50 -11.31 17.63 -10.02
C ILE A 50 -12.53 18.31 -10.65
N THR A 51 -13.04 17.71 -11.72
CA THR A 51 -14.21 18.21 -12.48
C THR A 51 -15.43 17.29 -12.34
N GLY A 52 -15.33 16.20 -11.58
CA GLY A 52 -16.34 15.14 -11.52
C GLY A 52 -16.21 14.12 -12.67
N GLU A 53 -15.26 14.34 -13.59
CA GLU A 53 -14.96 13.40 -14.67
C GLU A 53 -14.00 12.32 -14.19
N MET A 54 -13.96 11.21 -14.96
CA MET A 54 -13.00 10.13 -14.72
C MET A 54 -11.63 10.53 -15.26
N HIS A 55 -10.61 10.41 -14.42
CA HIS A 55 -9.21 10.62 -14.80
C HIS A 55 -8.51 9.27 -14.94
N GLU A 56 -7.61 9.17 -15.92
CA GLU A 56 -6.85 7.94 -16.18
C GLU A 56 -5.35 8.25 -16.18
N LEU A 57 -4.58 7.40 -15.48
CA LEU A 57 -3.12 7.36 -15.53
C LEU A 57 -2.70 5.95 -15.89
N THR A 58 -1.77 5.83 -16.83
CA THR A 58 -1.23 4.53 -17.25
C THR A 58 0.29 4.60 -17.30
N CYS A 59 0.95 3.55 -16.81
CA CYS A 59 2.41 3.39 -16.90
C CYS A 59 2.78 1.91 -17.08
N ASP A 60 4.00 1.68 -17.57
CA ASP A 60 4.59 0.35 -17.63
C ASP A 60 5.34 0.08 -16.33
N LEU A 61 5.02 -1.02 -15.67
CA LEU A 61 5.67 -1.47 -14.45
C LEU A 61 6.50 -2.72 -14.73
N LYS A 62 7.71 -2.75 -14.21
CA LYS A 62 8.56 -3.95 -14.22
C LYS A 62 8.23 -4.87 -13.05
N ASP A 63 7.82 -4.30 -11.93
CA ASP A 63 7.48 -4.99 -10.68
C ASP A 63 6.36 -4.25 -9.96
N ALA A 64 5.87 -4.79 -8.85
CA ALA A 64 4.90 -4.11 -8.00
C ALA A 64 5.48 -2.80 -7.46
N ALA A 65 4.64 -1.77 -7.46
CA ALA A 65 4.96 -0.40 -7.07
C ALA A 65 3.88 0.15 -6.13
N LEU A 66 4.01 1.38 -5.66
CA LEU A 66 2.98 2.07 -4.89
C LEU A 66 2.38 3.22 -5.68
N LEU A 67 1.06 3.30 -5.67
CA LEU A 67 0.31 4.46 -6.14
C LEU A 67 -0.02 5.36 -4.95
N TYR A 68 0.45 6.58 -4.98
CA TYR A 68 0.08 7.65 -4.06
C TYR A 68 -1.02 8.51 -4.68
N VAL A 69 -2.10 8.67 -3.94
CA VAL A 69 -3.23 9.55 -4.29
C VAL A 69 -3.24 10.68 -3.28
N THR A 70 -2.76 11.86 -3.69
CA THR A 70 -2.56 13.00 -2.79
C THR A 70 -3.51 14.13 -3.14
N ASP A 71 -4.26 14.63 -2.16
CA ASP A 71 -5.13 15.79 -2.31
C ASP A 71 -4.39 17.11 -2.03
N VAL A 72 -5.07 18.23 -2.26
CA VAL A 72 -4.52 19.59 -2.01
C VAL A 72 -4.14 19.86 -0.55
N ASN A 73 -4.70 19.11 0.39
CA ASN A 73 -4.36 19.21 1.81
C ASN A 73 -3.20 18.29 2.18
N GLU A 74 -2.49 17.73 1.19
CA GLU A 74 -1.41 16.78 1.36
C GLU A 74 -1.84 15.49 2.11
N LEU A 75 -3.15 15.19 2.12
CA LEU A 75 -3.61 13.89 2.57
C LEU A 75 -3.35 12.88 1.48
N THR A 76 -2.55 11.88 1.81
CA THR A 76 -2.13 10.85 0.89
C THR A 76 -2.76 9.51 1.28
N THR A 77 -3.37 8.86 0.30
CA THR A 77 -3.77 7.45 0.38
C THR A 77 -2.84 6.65 -0.52
N VAL A 78 -2.42 5.48 -0.04
CA VAL A 78 -1.46 4.62 -0.75
C VAL A 78 -2.14 3.32 -1.14
N PHE A 79 -1.97 2.92 -2.40
CA PHE A 79 -2.48 1.67 -2.94
C PHE A 79 -1.37 0.87 -3.60
N PRO A 80 -1.45 -0.46 -3.63
CA PRO A 80 -0.63 -1.28 -4.50
C PRO A 80 -0.82 -0.90 -5.97
N ALA A 81 0.26 -0.81 -6.73
CA ALA A 81 0.25 -0.71 -8.18
C ALA A 81 0.85 -2.00 -8.76
N ILE A 82 0.01 -2.86 -9.34
CA ILE A 82 0.42 -4.21 -9.75
C ILE A 82 0.51 -4.25 -11.28
N PRO A 83 1.63 -4.74 -11.87
CA PRO A 83 1.77 -4.92 -13.30
C PRO A 83 0.65 -5.77 -13.90
N GLY A 84 0.07 -5.31 -15.00
CA GLY A 84 -1.02 -6.01 -15.71
C GLY A 84 -2.40 -5.75 -15.12
N GLU A 85 -2.52 -5.09 -13.98
CA GLU A 85 -3.78 -4.85 -13.29
C GLU A 85 -4.36 -3.47 -13.63
N MET A 86 -5.67 -3.33 -13.47
CA MET A 86 -6.40 -2.07 -13.60
C MET A 86 -7.11 -1.75 -12.30
N LEU A 87 -6.74 -0.65 -11.69
CA LEU A 87 -7.41 -0.07 -10.53
C LEU A 87 -8.48 0.91 -11.02
N GLN A 88 -9.70 0.70 -10.59
CA GLN A 88 -10.73 1.72 -10.61
C GLN A 88 -10.98 2.18 -9.17
N PHE A 89 -11.02 3.49 -8.95
CA PHE A 89 -11.43 3.97 -7.64
C PHE A 89 -12.42 5.13 -7.78
N TYR A 90 -13.31 5.18 -6.82
CA TYR A 90 -14.29 6.22 -6.66
C TYR A 90 -14.13 6.79 -5.26
N GLN A 91 -13.93 8.10 -5.16
CA GLN A 91 -13.84 8.80 -3.89
C GLN A 91 -14.96 9.83 -3.80
N ASN A 92 -15.85 9.67 -2.82
CA ASN A 92 -16.92 10.61 -2.56
C ASN A 92 -16.45 11.84 -1.78
N GLU A 93 -17.35 12.82 -1.56
CA GLU A 93 -17.08 14.04 -0.79
C GLU A 93 -16.60 13.79 0.65
N HIS A 94 -16.94 12.64 1.23
CA HIS A 94 -16.51 12.24 2.57
C HIS A 94 -15.18 11.47 2.58
N LYS A 95 -14.49 11.39 1.43
CA LYS A 95 -13.24 10.65 1.25
C LYS A 95 -13.36 9.13 1.43
N VAL A 96 -14.57 8.60 1.41
CA VAL A 96 -14.77 7.14 1.33
C VAL A 96 -14.32 6.70 -0.04
N THR A 97 -13.42 5.74 -0.07
CA THR A 97 -12.83 5.19 -1.30
C THR A 97 -13.36 3.79 -1.52
N HIS A 98 -13.90 3.54 -2.69
CA HIS A 98 -14.26 2.21 -3.18
C HIS A 98 -13.32 1.83 -4.31
N LEU A 99 -12.83 0.60 -4.27
CA LEU A 99 -11.92 0.08 -5.28
C LEU A 99 -12.64 -0.96 -6.13
N GLY A 100 -12.21 -1.06 -7.38
CA GLY A 100 -12.70 -2.03 -8.35
C GLY A 100 -11.73 -2.17 -9.51
N GLY A 101 -12.20 -2.70 -10.62
CA GLY A 101 -11.39 -2.98 -11.79
C GLY A 101 -11.07 -4.46 -11.88
N SER A 102 -9.80 -4.84 -11.88
CA SER A 102 -9.41 -6.25 -11.91
C SER A 102 -9.70 -6.96 -10.58
N GLN A 103 -9.73 -8.31 -10.61
CA GLN A 103 -10.09 -9.11 -9.44
C GLN A 103 -9.20 -8.84 -8.23
N PHE A 104 -7.92 -8.53 -8.46
CA PHE A 104 -7.00 -8.13 -7.39
C PHE A 104 -7.56 -6.96 -6.56
N TYR A 105 -8.06 -5.90 -7.21
CA TYR A 105 -8.57 -4.73 -6.51
C TYR A 105 -9.95 -4.94 -5.90
N VAL A 106 -10.77 -5.81 -6.47
CA VAL A 106 -12.03 -6.25 -5.83
C VAL A 106 -11.75 -6.95 -4.51
N ASP A 107 -10.76 -7.85 -4.49
CA ASP A 107 -10.33 -8.55 -3.27
C ASP A 107 -9.64 -7.58 -2.27
N TYR A 108 -8.89 -6.62 -2.77
CA TYR A 108 -8.21 -5.61 -1.95
C TYR A 108 -9.20 -4.63 -1.31
N ASP A 109 -10.30 -4.28 -2.00
CA ASP A 109 -11.34 -3.38 -1.50
C ASP A 109 -12.02 -3.95 -0.24
N GLU A 110 -12.22 -5.27 -0.19
CA GLU A 110 -12.74 -5.95 0.99
C GLU A 110 -11.90 -5.64 2.25
N ALA A 111 -10.58 -5.66 2.12
CA ALA A 111 -9.67 -5.30 3.20
C ALA A 111 -9.59 -3.78 3.43
N GLN A 112 -9.61 -2.99 2.36
CA GLN A 112 -9.45 -1.54 2.39
C GLN A 112 -10.52 -0.85 3.25
N HIS A 113 -11.73 -1.38 3.30
CA HIS A 113 -12.80 -0.84 4.15
C HIS A 113 -12.45 -0.82 5.64
N TYR A 114 -11.61 -1.76 6.11
CA TYR A 114 -11.13 -1.83 7.50
C TYR A 114 -9.78 -1.15 7.68
N VAL A 115 -8.88 -1.39 6.74
CA VAL A 115 -7.50 -0.87 6.78
C VAL A 115 -7.47 0.64 6.57
N GLY A 116 -8.27 1.17 5.65
CA GLY A 116 -8.29 2.59 5.29
C GLY A 116 -8.52 3.53 6.48
N PRO A 117 -9.57 3.35 7.29
CA PRO A 117 -9.81 4.17 8.48
C PRO A 117 -8.68 4.08 9.51
N LEU A 118 -8.07 2.90 9.70
CA LEU A 118 -6.93 2.73 10.62
C LEU A 118 -5.71 3.50 10.14
N LEU A 119 -5.37 3.40 8.84
CA LEU A 119 -4.27 4.14 8.23
C LEU A 119 -4.49 5.66 8.28
N LEU A 120 -5.71 6.14 8.06
CA LEU A 120 -6.04 7.56 8.21
C LEU A 120 -5.81 8.04 9.65
N GLY A 121 -6.21 7.26 10.64
CA GLY A 121 -5.97 7.56 12.05
C GLY A 121 -4.47 7.57 12.41
N ILE A 122 -3.71 6.58 11.94
CA ILE A 122 -2.25 6.49 12.11
C ILE A 122 -1.56 7.71 11.46
N ASN A 123 -1.95 8.06 10.24
CA ASN A 123 -1.41 9.22 9.54
C ASN A 123 -1.71 10.53 10.28
N GLU A 124 -2.90 10.68 10.86
CA GLU A 124 -3.22 11.86 11.68
C GLU A 124 -2.34 11.93 12.93
N CYS A 125 -2.10 10.82 13.63
CA CYS A 125 -1.17 10.78 14.74
C CYS A 125 0.24 11.23 14.31
N ASN A 126 0.75 10.71 13.19
CA ASN A 126 2.04 11.08 12.64
C ASN A 126 2.13 12.58 12.30
N ARG A 127 1.06 13.16 11.72
CA ARG A 127 0.99 14.59 11.43
C ARG A 127 1.02 15.44 12.71
N ARG A 128 0.41 14.97 13.80
CA ARG A 128 0.49 15.61 15.10
C ARG A 128 1.89 15.56 15.69
N PHE A 129 2.55 14.40 15.64
CA PHE A 129 3.93 14.23 16.10
C PHE A 129 4.94 15.05 15.28
N SER A 130 4.71 15.28 14.01
CA SER A 130 5.59 16.11 13.15
C SER A 130 5.59 17.60 13.51
N GLY A 131 4.72 18.04 14.44
CA GLY A 131 4.57 19.44 14.82
C GLY A 131 3.89 20.31 13.74
N LYS A 132 3.32 19.73 12.69
CA LYS A 132 2.65 20.47 11.59
C LYS A 132 1.53 21.39 12.08
N TYR A 133 0.91 21.07 13.24
CA TYR A 133 -0.15 21.86 13.87
C TYR A 133 0.32 22.62 15.12
N GLY A 134 1.61 22.76 15.29
CA GLY A 134 2.22 23.35 16.47
C GLY A 134 2.69 22.30 17.49
N PRO A 135 3.37 22.73 18.57
CA PRO A 135 3.86 21.83 19.61
C PRO A 135 2.68 21.20 20.35
N LEU A 136 2.81 19.90 20.66
CA LEU A 136 1.86 19.18 21.51
C LEU A 136 2.22 19.43 23.00
N TYR A 137 1.18 19.62 23.81
CA TYR A 137 1.32 19.53 25.28
C TYR A 137 1.47 18.06 25.70
N GLN A 138 2.02 17.83 26.91
CA GLN A 138 2.34 16.47 27.36
C GLN A 138 1.12 15.53 27.37
N ASP A 139 -0.05 16.04 27.77
CA ASP A 139 -1.28 15.23 27.79
C ASP A 139 -1.76 14.87 26.37
N GLU A 140 -1.62 15.79 25.42
CA GLU A 140 -1.93 15.54 24.01
C GLU A 140 -0.94 14.54 23.40
N LEU A 141 0.35 14.68 23.72
CA LEU A 141 1.39 13.74 23.28
C LEU A 141 1.08 12.32 23.77
N ASN A 142 0.73 12.17 25.04
CA ASN A 142 0.36 10.87 25.62
C ASN A 142 -0.89 10.29 24.89
N LEU A 143 -1.93 11.12 24.71
CA LEU A 143 -3.16 10.70 24.04
C LEU A 143 -2.91 10.21 22.61
N TYR A 144 -2.18 10.99 21.79
CA TYR A 144 -1.86 10.59 20.42
C TYR A 144 -0.92 9.39 20.37
N SER A 145 -0.01 9.23 21.33
CA SER A 145 0.85 8.06 21.45
C SER A 145 0.03 6.80 21.73
N ASP A 146 -0.86 6.84 22.71
CA ASP A 146 -1.74 5.70 23.01
C ASP A 146 -2.64 5.35 21.84
N LEU A 147 -3.23 6.36 21.19
CA LEU A 147 -4.07 6.16 19.99
C LEU A 147 -3.27 5.52 18.84
N PHE A 148 -2.04 5.99 18.60
CA PHE A 148 -1.16 5.44 17.57
C PHE A 148 -0.88 3.95 17.82
N PHE A 149 -0.54 3.54 19.03
CA PHE A 149 -0.30 2.14 19.37
C PHE A 149 -1.58 1.30 19.21
N ILE A 150 -2.73 1.77 19.70
CA ILE A 150 -4.01 1.05 19.56
C ILE A 150 -4.37 0.84 18.08
N LEU A 151 -4.17 1.86 17.23
CA LEU A 151 -4.48 1.74 15.81
C LEU A 151 -3.53 0.79 15.08
N ASN A 152 -2.23 0.82 15.41
CA ASN A 152 -1.27 -0.13 14.85
C ASN A 152 -1.55 -1.58 15.28
N ASP A 153 -1.86 -1.82 16.56
CA ASP A 153 -2.23 -3.15 17.03
C ASP A 153 -3.45 -3.69 16.28
N ARG A 154 -4.49 -2.86 16.10
CA ARG A 154 -5.69 -3.24 15.35
C ARG A 154 -5.39 -3.50 13.87
N LEU A 155 -4.50 -2.70 13.25
CA LEU A 155 -4.07 -2.91 11.88
C LEU A 155 -3.34 -4.25 11.74
N ASN A 156 -2.41 -4.54 12.65
CA ASN A 156 -1.65 -5.77 12.69
C ASN A 156 -2.57 -6.99 12.84
N ASP A 157 -3.47 -6.95 13.82
CA ASP A 157 -4.45 -8.02 14.05
C ASP A 157 -5.33 -8.24 12.83
N TYR A 158 -5.81 -7.17 12.20
CA TYR A 158 -6.65 -7.28 11.00
C TYR A 158 -5.89 -7.92 9.84
N VAL A 159 -4.69 -7.44 9.52
CA VAL A 159 -3.88 -7.99 8.42
C VAL A 159 -3.55 -9.46 8.65
N HIS A 160 -3.16 -9.84 9.86
CA HIS A 160 -2.91 -11.26 10.19
C HIS A 160 -4.16 -12.12 10.01
N ASN A 161 -5.32 -11.66 10.47
CA ASN A 161 -6.58 -12.39 10.33
C ASN A 161 -7.00 -12.49 8.86
N TYR A 162 -6.82 -11.45 8.06
CA TYR A 162 -7.11 -11.46 6.62
C TYR A 162 -6.21 -12.45 5.88
N VAL A 163 -4.90 -12.39 6.10
CA VAL A 163 -3.92 -13.34 5.51
C VAL A 163 -4.23 -14.78 5.89
N LYS A 164 -4.57 -15.04 7.15
CA LYS A 164 -4.97 -16.36 7.63
C LYS A 164 -6.26 -16.86 6.97
N SER A 165 -7.23 -15.98 6.73
CA SER A 165 -8.53 -16.33 6.13
C SER A 165 -8.43 -16.54 4.63
N TYR A 166 -7.52 -15.82 3.96
CA TYR A 166 -7.37 -15.79 2.50
C TYR A 166 -5.92 -16.00 2.05
N PRO A 167 -5.26 -17.10 2.48
CA PRO A 167 -3.81 -17.27 2.30
C PRO A 167 -3.37 -17.41 0.83
N ASP A 168 -4.33 -17.63 -0.08
CA ASP A 168 -4.08 -17.80 -1.51
C ASP A 168 -4.38 -16.54 -2.34
N ARG A 169 -4.90 -15.46 -1.74
CA ARG A 169 -5.18 -14.22 -2.46
C ARG A 169 -3.92 -13.37 -2.63
N ASP A 170 -3.74 -12.79 -3.81
CA ASP A 170 -2.67 -11.82 -4.06
C ASP A 170 -2.87 -10.52 -3.27
N ALA A 171 -4.12 -10.14 -3.01
CA ALA A 171 -4.46 -9.05 -2.11
C ALA A 171 -3.95 -9.27 -0.67
N ALA A 172 -4.01 -10.53 -0.17
CA ALA A 172 -3.45 -10.88 1.14
C ALA A 172 -1.92 -10.71 1.16
N ALA A 173 -1.23 -11.12 0.10
CA ALA A 173 0.20 -10.90 -0.03
C ALA A 173 0.54 -9.41 -0.10
N ALA A 174 -0.24 -8.61 -0.85
CA ALA A 174 -0.05 -7.18 -0.93
C ALA A 174 -0.19 -6.50 0.43
N LEU A 175 -1.18 -6.88 1.26
CA LEU A 175 -1.43 -6.23 2.55
C LEU A 175 -0.25 -6.34 3.53
N ILE A 176 0.61 -7.34 3.38
CA ILE A 176 1.78 -7.54 4.26
C ILE A 176 2.76 -6.35 4.19
N PHE A 177 2.76 -5.57 3.09
CA PHE A 177 3.61 -4.38 3.00
C PHE A 177 3.26 -3.32 4.06
N LEU A 178 2.07 -3.35 4.63
CA LEU A 178 1.64 -2.44 5.71
C LEU A 178 2.42 -2.65 7.02
N PHE A 179 3.07 -3.80 7.18
CA PHE A 179 4.04 -4.05 8.26
C PHE A 179 5.43 -3.46 7.95
N ALA A 180 5.51 -2.49 7.04
CA ALA A 180 6.76 -1.85 6.68
C ALA A 180 7.61 -1.52 7.92
N PHE A 181 8.87 -1.97 7.88
CA PHE A 181 9.85 -1.82 8.99
C PHE A 181 9.68 -2.79 10.18
N ASP A 182 8.65 -3.65 10.22
CA ASP A 182 8.56 -4.74 11.19
C ASP A 182 8.82 -6.10 10.53
N THR A 183 10.10 -6.47 10.45
CA THR A 183 10.55 -7.73 9.83
C THR A 183 9.88 -8.95 10.46
N LYS A 184 9.63 -8.94 11.79
CA LYS A 184 9.02 -10.09 12.48
C LYS A 184 7.57 -10.27 12.09
N GLU A 185 6.80 -9.19 11.98
CA GLU A 185 5.41 -9.25 11.55
C GLU A 185 5.31 -9.63 10.07
N ILE A 186 6.23 -9.14 9.20
CA ILE A 186 6.33 -9.58 7.80
C ILE A 186 6.59 -11.09 7.70
N GLU A 187 7.57 -11.61 8.44
CA GLU A 187 7.90 -13.04 8.43
C GLU A 187 6.73 -13.88 8.91
N LYS A 188 6.10 -13.51 10.02
CA LYS A 188 4.94 -14.19 10.60
C LYS A 188 3.75 -14.21 9.64
N ALA A 189 3.41 -13.08 9.01
CA ALA A 189 2.31 -12.98 8.06
C ALA A 189 2.61 -13.74 6.77
N SER A 190 3.80 -13.56 6.18
CA SER A 190 4.19 -14.22 4.94
C SER A 190 4.29 -15.75 5.06
N ALA A 191 4.61 -16.28 6.24
CA ALA A 191 4.60 -17.70 6.50
C ALA A 191 3.21 -18.34 6.39
N MET A 192 2.14 -17.56 6.60
CA MET A 192 0.75 -18.02 6.47
C MET A 192 0.25 -18.09 5.02
N LEU A 193 0.92 -17.41 4.08
CA LEU A 193 0.55 -17.43 2.67
C LEU A 193 0.83 -18.80 2.04
N THR A 194 0.02 -19.17 1.05
CA THR A 194 0.36 -20.29 0.15
C THR A 194 1.62 -19.98 -0.65
N GLU A 195 2.27 -21.01 -1.17
CA GLU A 195 3.45 -20.84 -2.03
C GLU A 195 3.13 -19.99 -3.27
N ARG A 196 1.94 -20.16 -3.86
CA ARG A 196 1.47 -19.38 -4.99
C ARG A 196 1.43 -17.88 -4.65
N ALA A 197 0.71 -17.51 -3.58
CA ALA A 197 0.56 -16.11 -3.19
C ALA A 197 1.89 -15.50 -2.75
N ARG A 198 2.75 -16.26 -2.07
CA ARG A 198 4.10 -15.86 -1.65
C ARG A 198 5.03 -15.57 -2.83
N ASN A 199 4.79 -16.21 -3.98
CA ASN A 199 5.55 -16.03 -5.21
C ASN A 199 4.84 -15.13 -6.24
N SER A 200 3.70 -14.53 -5.89
CA SER A 200 3.01 -13.58 -6.75
C SER A 200 3.77 -12.25 -6.87
N VAL A 201 3.46 -11.49 -7.91
CA VAL A 201 4.02 -10.13 -8.11
C VAL A 201 3.62 -9.21 -6.95
N ALA A 202 2.41 -9.36 -6.41
CA ALA A 202 1.93 -8.57 -5.28
C ALA A 202 2.78 -8.77 -4.01
N ALA A 203 3.36 -9.97 -3.81
CA ALA A 203 4.26 -10.26 -2.70
C ALA A 203 5.58 -9.48 -2.78
N ASN A 204 5.95 -8.94 -3.94
CA ASN A 204 7.18 -8.15 -4.08
C ASN A 204 7.10 -6.82 -3.35
N LEU A 205 5.88 -6.31 -3.02
CA LEU A 205 5.70 -5.14 -2.19
C LEU A 205 6.37 -5.31 -0.82
N TYR A 206 6.01 -6.36 -0.05
CA TYR A 206 6.62 -6.57 1.26
C TYR A 206 8.08 -7.03 1.19
N LYS A 207 8.46 -7.75 0.12
CA LYS A 207 9.84 -8.18 -0.07
C LYS A 207 10.77 -6.98 -0.33
N ALA A 208 10.33 -5.97 -1.07
CA ALA A 208 11.09 -4.75 -1.30
C ALA A 208 11.33 -3.98 0.01
N VAL A 209 10.27 -3.77 0.79
CA VAL A 209 10.35 -3.07 2.08
C VAL A 209 11.25 -3.82 3.08
N ASN A 210 11.16 -5.15 3.14
CA ASN A 210 11.98 -5.97 4.04
C ASN A 210 13.48 -5.88 3.71
N ARG A 211 13.84 -5.80 2.42
CA ARG A 211 15.25 -5.63 1.99
C ARG A 211 15.85 -4.32 2.49
N GLU A 212 15.12 -3.22 2.43
CA GLU A 212 15.59 -1.92 2.92
C GLU A 212 15.79 -1.90 4.43
N THR A 213 14.92 -2.54 5.19
CA THR A 213 15.06 -2.65 6.65
C THR A 213 16.34 -3.40 7.01
N VAL A 214 16.66 -4.47 6.29
CA VAL A 214 17.89 -5.24 6.51
C VAL A 214 19.13 -4.41 6.17
N VAL A 215 19.12 -3.65 5.07
CA VAL A 215 20.26 -2.81 4.67
C VAL A 215 20.50 -1.69 5.68
N ARG A 216 19.46 -0.98 6.13
CA ARG A 216 19.58 0.10 7.13
C ARG A 216 20.10 -0.42 8.48
N ASN A 217 19.70 -1.61 8.90
CA ASN A 217 20.18 -2.21 10.15
C ASN A 217 21.64 -2.67 10.09
N VAL A 218 22.16 -2.95 8.89
CA VAL A 218 23.57 -3.33 8.67
C VAL A 218 24.49 -2.10 8.59
N GLU A 219 23.97 -0.96 8.11
CA GLU A 219 24.73 0.28 7.93
C GLU A 219 24.77 1.17 9.18
N SER A 220 24.01 0.87 10.22
CA SER A 220 24.10 1.57 11.52
C SER A 220 25.13 0.86 12.39
N PRO A 221 26.38 1.35 12.47
CA PRO A 221 27.31 0.81 13.46
C PRO A 221 26.77 1.11 14.85
N THR A 222 26.67 0.09 15.67
CA THR A 222 26.49 0.26 17.11
C THR A 222 27.76 0.96 17.65
N ASP A 223 27.67 2.28 17.90
CA ASP A 223 28.60 2.98 18.77
C ASP A 223 28.27 2.68 20.25
#